data_389c207ef2f76484412a182da766b322
#
_entry.id   389c207ef2f76484412a182da766b322
#
_cell.length_a   1.000
_cell.length_b   1.000
_cell.length_c   1.000
_cell.angle_alpha   90.00
_cell.angle_beta   90.00
_cell.angle_gamma   90.00
#
_symmetry.space_group_name_H-M   'P 1'
#
loop_
_entity.id
_entity.type
_entity.pdbx_description
1 polymer ?
#
loop_
_entity_poly.entity_id
_entity_poly.type
_entity_poly.pdbx_seq_one_letter_code
_entity_poly.pdbx_strand_id
1 'polypeptide(L)'
;MKKIILNTVVAGFTAVSLQAGTFSLSAPLTTDASTGISAANTYTHTVSGGLPATVNGVVFADQSPDTTVPNFTWTSASKNDINNNANAWVAATGGVTGAGLISLLNSFTYAGGGADPGATQRFSLAGLTVGTIYDTRLYIRMWDPGGSGRPIDFKFTHGSETNSISGLEDRPGTVLGTGNNHQAFYLNYRFTSLATTLDIDATVPAAAAAGSGSFHMFGLSNQVIPEPSSLTLALALGLIGIGRRRR
;
A
#
# COMPACT_ATOMS: atom_id res chain seq x y z
N MET A 1 20.19 46.71 -45.17
CA MET A 1 19.22 45.65 -45.00
C MET A 1 19.51 44.91 -43.71
N LYS A 2 18.68 45.08 -42.65
CA LYS A 2 18.85 44.37 -41.37
C LYS A 2 18.13 43.02 -41.43
N LYS A 3 18.87 41.91 -41.30
CA LYS A 3 18.28 40.57 -41.18
C LYS A 3 17.77 40.39 -39.77
N ILE A 4 16.46 40.21 -39.62
CA ILE A 4 15.81 39.80 -38.39
C ILE A 4 15.90 38.26 -38.31
N ILE A 5 16.62 37.75 -37.30
CA ILE A 5 16.67 36.31 -37.02
C ILE A 5 15.53 36.05 -36.05
N LEU A 6 14.51 35.34 -36.50
CA LEU A 6 13.38 34.87 -35.67
C LEU A 6 13.81 33.60 -34.96
N ASN A 7 14.08 33.69 -33.64
CA ASN A 7 14.32 32.50 -32.81
C ASN A 7 12.99 31.85 -32.46
N THR A 8 12.69 30.73 -33.09
CA THR A 8 11.54 29.90 -32.72
C THR A 8 11.90 29.08 -31.48
N VAL A 9 11.31 29.42 -30.32
CA VAL A 9 11.38 28.59 -29.11
C VAL A 9 10.37 27.46 -29.29
N VAL A 10 10.84 26.26 -29.55
CA VAL A 10 10.01 25.05 -29.54
C VAL A 10 9.88 24.64 -28.08
N ALA A 11 8.72 24.90 -27.48
CA ALA A 11 8.34 24.35 -26.21
C ALA A 11 8.09 22.84 -26.37
N GLY A 12 9.05 22.03 -25.98
CA GLY A 12 8.89 20.57 -25.94
C GLY A 12 7.89 20.18 -24.84
N PHE A 13 6.68 19.80 -25.21
CA PHE A 13 5.78 19.09 -24.30
C PHE A 13 6.32 17.67 -24.11
N THR A 14 6.88 17.38 -22.96
CA THR A 14 7.14 16.01 -22.55
C THR A 14 5.79 15.37 -22.21
N ALA A 15 5.30 14.48 -23.06
CA ALA A 15 4.18 13.62 -22.73
C ALA A 15 4.61 12.72 -21.55
N VAL A 16 4.05 12.94 -20.36
CA VAL A 16 4.16 12.01 -19.26
C VAL A 16 3.34 10.79 -19.64
N SER A 17 3.99 9.66 -19.92
CA SER A 17 3.29 8.40 -20.10
C SER A 17 2.69 8.02 -18.76
N LEU A 18 1.36 8.06 -18.64
CA LEU A 18 0.63 7.52 -17.51
C LEU A 18 0.90 6.01 -17.47
N GLN A 19 1.65 5.57 -16.47
CA GLN A 19 1.91 4.16 -16.27
C GLN A 19 0.75 3.60 -15.45
N ALA A 20 0.11 2.54 -15.99
CA ALA A 20 -0.92 1.80 -15.27
C ALA A 20 -0.40 1.30 -13.93
N GLY A 21 -1.28 1.27 -12.92
CA GLY A 21 -0.94 0.80 -11.60
C GLY A 21 -0.48 -0.65 -11.61
N THR A 22 0.51 -0.98 -10.78
CA THR A 22 1.10 -2.33 -10.71
C THR A 22 1.06 -2.89 -9.30
N PHE A 23 0.77 -4.20 -9.20
CA PHE A 23 0.81 -4.96 -7.95
C PHE A 23 2.12 -5.71 -7.80
N SER A 24 2.58 -5.81 -6.55
CA SER A 24 3.65 -6.72 -6.15
C SER A 24 3.43 -7.20 -4.71
N LEU A 25 3.97 -8.38 -4.40
CA LEU A 25 3.98 -8.91 -3.04
C LEU A 25 5.41 -8.81 -2.49
N SER A 26 5.53 -8.46 -1.21
CA SER A 26 6.84 -8.53 -0.54
C SER A 26 7.28 -9.98 -0.36
N ALA A 27 8.57 -10.19 -0.15
CA ALA A 27 9.04 -11.38 0.55
C ALA A 27 8.42 -11.45 1.96
N PRO A 28 8.47 -12.60 2.65
CA PRO A 28 8.00 -12.70 4.03
C PRO A 28 8.67 -11.67 4.95
N LEU A 29 7.86 -10.98 5.75
CA LEU A 29 8.34 -9.95 6.67
C LEU A 29 8.80 -10.61 7.97
N THR A 30 10.02 -10.31 8.41
CA THR A 30 10.61 -10.87 9.61
C THR A 30 11.05 -9.81 10.63
N THR A 31 11.38 -8.61 10.17
CA THR A 31 11.90 -7.51 10.99
C THR A 31 11.22 -6.20 10.62
N ASP A 32 11.37 -5.16 11.46
CA ASP A 32 10.91 -3.82 11.11
C ASP A 32 11.55 -3.32 9.81
N ALA A 33 12.83 -3.62 9.56
CA ALA A 33 13.51 -3.26 8.33
C ALA A 33 12.90 -3.92 7.08
N SER A 34 12.41 -5.14 7.19
CA SER A 34 11.79 -5.87 6.08
C SER A 34 10.47 -5.25 5.60
N THR A 35 9.84 -4.40 6.42
CA THR A 35 8.61 -3.67 6.05
C THR A 35 8.83 -2.62 4.96
N GLY A 36 10.06 -2.17 4.77
CA GLY A 36 10.41 -1.03 3.93
C GLY A 36 9.92 0.32 4.47
N ILE A 37 9.43 0.37 5.70
CA ILE A 37 9.09 1.62 6.41
C ILE A 37 10.38 2.30 6.87
N SER A 38 10.47 3.61 6.66
CA SER A 38 11.60 4.42 7.10
C SER A 38 11.16 5.85 7.37
N ALA A 39 11.63 6.45 8.46
CA ALA A 39 11.41 7.86 8.77
C ALA A 39 12.02 8.83 7.72
N ALA A 40 12.89 8.34 6.84
CA ALA A 40 13.42 9.12 5.71
C ALA A 40 12.42 9.24 4.53
N ASN A 41 11.37 8.45 4.51
CA ASN A 41 10.35 8.47 3.47
C ASN A 41 9.23 9.47 3.81
N THR A 42 8.55 9.98 2.79
CA THR A 42 7.36 10.83 2.96
C THR A 42 6.10 9.97 2.81
N TYR A 43 5.26 9.98 3.83
CA TYR A 43 3.97 9.28 3.83
C TYR A 43 2.82 10.28 3.85
N THR A 44 1.78 10.01 3.07
CA THR A 44 0.49 10.71 3.19
C THR A 44 -0.42 10.02 4.21
N HIS A 45 -0.31 8.70 4.33
CA HIS A 45 -1.09 7.88 5.25
C HIS A 45 -0.22 6.80 5.88
N THR A 46 -0.38 6.62 7.18
CA THR A 46 0.14 5.49 7.95
C THR A 46 -0.92 5.13 8.97
N VAL A 47 -1.62 4.03 8.74
CA VAL A 47 -2.84 3.63 9.47
C VAL A 47 -2.65 2.23 10.03
N SER A 48 -2.90 2.07 11.32
CA SER A 48 -3.02 0.77 11.98
C SER A 48 -4.48 0.37 12.06
N GLY A 49 -4.78 -0.88 11.84
CA GLY A 49 -6.14 -1.41 11.90
C GLY A 49 -6.73 -1.55 13.30
N GLY A 50 -5.99 -1.19 14.33
CA GLY A 50 -6.43 -1.25 15.71
C GLY A 50 -5.62 -0.27 16.55
N LEU A 51 -4.87 -0.75 17.55
CA LEU A 51 -4.04 0.11 18.38
C LEU A 51 -2.92 0.80 17.57
N PRO A 52 -2.50 2.01 17.96
CA PRO A 52 -1.38 2.69 17.32
C PRO A 52 -0.12 1.84 17.36
N ALA A 53 0.67 1.88 16.30
CA ALA A 53 1.94 1.18 16.22
C ALA A 53 3.05 2.12 15.74
N THR A 54 4.30 1.82 16.08
CA THR A 54 5.46 2.55 15.56
C THR A 54 6.44 1.57 14.93
N VAL A 55 6.71 1.76 13.64
CA VAL A 55 7.65 0.93 12.87
C VAL A 55 8.78 1.81 12.37
N ASN A 56 10.02 1.53 12.72
CA ASN A 56 11.20 2.32 12.33
C ASN A 56 11.03 3.84 12.51
N GLY A 57 10.41 4.26 13.62
CA GLY A 57 10.17 5.67 13.94
C GLY A 57 8.97 6.31 13.23
N VAL A 58 8.23 5.56 12.41
CA VAL A 58 7.00 6.02 11.75
C VAL A 58 5.79 5.55 12.55
N VAL A 59 4.95 6.49 12.97
CA VAL A 59 3.73 6.20 13.72
C VAL A 59 2.60 5.84 12.77
N PHE A 60 1.94 4.71 13.01
CA PHE A 60 0.70 4.29 12.37
C PHE A 60 -0.46 4.67 13.29
N ALA A 61 -1.33 5.55 12.80
CA ALA A 61 -2.47 6.03 13.57
C ALA A 61 -3.54 4.93 13.71
N ASP A 62 -4.19 4.91 14.86
CA ASP A 62 -5.30 3.98 15.15
C ASP A 62 -6.50 4.24 14.23
N GLN A 63 -7.00 3.19 13.60
CA GLN A 63 -8.23 3.15 12.81
C GLN A 63 -9.23 2.17 13.43
N SER A 64 -9.60 2.39 14.68
CA SER A 64 -10.73 1.68 15.27
C SER A 64 -12.07 2.27 14.80
N PRO A 65 -13.21 1.59 15.03
CA PRO A 65 -14.52 2.08 14.63
C PRO A 65 -14.86 3.48 15.16
N ASP A 66 -14.32 3.84 16.33
CA ASP A 66 -14.60 5.08 17.06
C ASP A 66 -13.55 6.18 16.84
N THR A 67 -12.50 5.92 16.07
CA THR A 67 -11.45 6.89 15.80
C THR A 67 -11.57 7.51 14.40
N THR A 68 -10.97 8.68 14.22
CA THR A 68 -10.91 9.37 12.94
C THR A 68 -9.45 9.65 12.60
N VAL A 69 -8.99 9.08 11.49
CA VAL A 69 -7.68 9.39 10.91
C VAL A 69 -7.88 10.45 9.81
N PRO A 70 -7.16 11.58 9.84
CA PRO A 70 -7.30 12.61 8.82
C PRO A 70 -7.08 12.06 7.41
N ASN A 71 -7.94 12.49 6.48
CA ASN A 71 -7.90 12.08 5.07
C ASN A 71 -8.04 10.57 4.83
N PHE A 72 -8.49 9.81 5.82
CA PHE A 72 -8.73 8.38 5.69
C PHE A 72 -10.15 8.05 6.15
N THR A 73 -10.85 7.21 5.38
CA THR A 73 -12.15 6.68 5.77
C THR A 73 -12.21 5.19 5.57
N TRP A 74 -12.91 4.51 6.48
CA TRP A 74 -13.25 3.11 6.38
C TRP A 74 -14.75 2.94 6.37
N THR A 75 -15.29 2.30 5.34
CA THR A 75 -16.72 2.04 5.17
C THR A 75 -16.95 0.54 5.08
N SER A 76 -17.91 0.05 5.85
CA SER A 76 -18.33 -1.34 5.89
C SER A 76 -19.77 -1.43 6.41
N ALA A 77 -20.49 -2.49 6.10
CA ALA A 77 -21.82 -2.76 6.65
C ALA A 77 -21.78 -2.91 8.18
N SER A 78 -20.67 -3.38 8.70
CA SER A 78 -20.43 -3.50 10.16
C SER A 78 -18.95 -3.30 10.41
N LYS A 79 -18.62 -2.48 11.38
CA LYS A 79 -17.25 -2.10 11.73
C LYS A 79 -16.89 -2.70 13.08
N ASN A 80 -15.83 -3.47 13.13
CA ASN A 80 -15.29 -4.03 14.35
C ASN A 80 -13.76 -3.96 14.34
N ASP A 81 -13.17 -3.99 15.52
CA ASP A 81 -11.74 -4.12 15.69
C ASP A 81 -11.39 -5.20 16.72
N ILE A 82 -10.19 -5.71 16.62
CA ILE A 82 -9.57 -6.53 17.65
C ILE A 82 -8.27 -5.88 18.05
N ASN A 83 -8.20 -5.47 19.30
CA ASN A 83 -7.04 -4.85 19.89
C ASN A 83 -6.22 -5.90 20.65
N ASN A 84 -4.90 -5.83 20.49
CA ASN A 84 -3.97 -6.70 21.21
C ASN A 84 -4.25 -8.21 21.03
N ASN A 85 -4.42 -8.65 19.78
CA ASN A 85 -4.56 -10.06 19.50
C ASN A 85 -3.21 -10.79 19.58
N ALA A 86 -2.80 -11.08 20.80
CA ALA A 86 -1.57 -11.78 21.13
C ALA A 86 -1.71 -13.31 21.05
N ASN A 87 -2.78 -13.82 20.47
CA ASN A 87 -3.06 -15.26 20.49
C ASN A 87 -2.13 -16.08 19.58
N ALA A 88 -2.61 -17.19 19.07
CA ALA A 88 -1.87 -18.22 18.35
C ALA A 88 -0.84 -17.70 17.33
N TRP A 89 -1.10 -16.55 16.67
CA TRP A 89 -0.14 -16.01 15.71
C TRP A 89 1.18 -15.57 16.36
N VAL A 90 1.12 -14.77 17.42
CA VAL A 90 2.33 -14.27 18.09
C VAL A 90 3.15 -15.42 18.68
N ALA A 91 2.50 -16.42 19.24
CA ALA A 91 3.16 -17.60 19.77
C ALA A 91 3.80 -18.48 18.68
N ALA A 92 3.23 -18.47 17.48
CA ALA A 92 3.65 -19.33 16.37
C ALA A 92 4.64 -18.64 15.41
N THR A 93 4.92 -17.37 15.61
CA THR A 93 5.67 -16.55 14.65
C THR A 93 7.18 -16.64 14.80
N GLY A 94 7.72 -17.77 15.06
CA GLY A 94 9.18 -17.92 15.18
C GLY A 94 10.05 -17.21 14.10
N GLY A 95 9.45 -16.58 13.09
CA GLY A 95 10.12 -15.83 12.05
C GLY A 95 10.01 -14.31 12.16
N VAL A 96 9.11 -13.74 12.98
CA VAL A 96 8.92 -12.28 13.12
C VAL A 96 9.52 -11.80 14.42
N THR A 97 10.53 -10.96 14.35
CA THR A 97 11.30 -10.44 15.49
C THR A 97 11.26 -8.92 15.63
N GLY A 98 10.77 -8.20 14.62
CA GLY A 98 10.62 -6.74 14.67
C GLY A 98 9.53 -6.31 15.63
N ALA A 99 9.88 -5.54 16.68
CA ALA A 99 8.91 -5.13 17.70
C ALA A 99 7.81 -4.20 17.13
N GLY A 100 8.16 -3.30 16.23
CA GLY A 100 7.21 -2.43 15.54
C GLY A 100 6.29 -3.19 14.61
N LEU A 101 6.84 -4.12 13.84
CA LEU A 101 6.05 -5.00 12.97
C LEU A 101 5.08 -5.87 13.76
N ILE A 102 5.54 -6.48 14.88
CA ILE A 102 4.67 -7.25 15.78
C ILE A 102 3.55 -6.37 16.32
N SER A 103 3.85 -5.15 16.75
CA SER A 103 2.86 -4.20 17.25
C SER A 103 1.82 -3.87 16.16
N LEU A 104 2.25 -3.59 14.92
CA LEU A 104 1.36 -3.28 13.80
C LEU A 104 0.44 -4.46 13.46
N LEU A 105 0.94 -5.68 13.51
CA LEU A 105 0.20 -6.89 13.13
C LEU A 105 -0.60 -7.51 14.29
N ASN A 106 -0.57 -6.90 15.46
CA ASN A 106 -1.21 -7.45 16.66
C ASN A 106 -2.66 -6.99 16.85
N SER A 107 -3.07 -5.96 16.14
CA SER A 107 -4.43 -5.42 16.13
C SER A 107 -4.91 -5.19 14.70
N PHE A 108 -6.22 -5.23 14.48
CA PHE A 108 -6.80 -5.07 13.14
C PHE A 108 -8.26 -4.67 13.20
N THR A 109 -8.73 -4.04 12.12
CA THR A 109 -10.14 -3.81 11.86
C THR A 109 -10.67 -4.82 10.85
N TYR A 110 -11.96 -5.17 10.98
CA TYR A 110 -12.65 -6.12 10.12
C TYR A 110 -14.14 -5.82 10.02
N ALA A 111 -14.78 -6.31 8.98
CA ALA A 111 -16.23 -6.25 8.86
C ALA A 111 -16.86 -7.37 9.68
N GLY A 112 -17.40 -7.05 10.86
CA GLY A 112 -18.14 -8.01 11.68
C GLY A 112 -19.41 -8.45 10.95
N GLY A 113 -19.73 -9.74 10.98
CA GLY A 113 -20.85 -10.31 10.23
C GLY A 113 -20.66 -10.30 8.71
N GLY A 114 -19.56 -9.75 8.22
CA GLY A 114 -19.23 -9.64 6.80
C GLY A 114 -18.38 -10.79 6.28
N ALA A 115 -18.56 -11.99 6.82
CA ALA A 115 -17.88 -13.21 6.37
C ALA A 115 -18.52 -13.83 5.14
N ASP A 116 -19.61 -13.26 4.68
CA ASP A 116 -20.38 -13.81 3.57
C ASP A 116 -19.76 -13.43 2.22
N PRO A 117 -19.85 -14.33 1.22
CA PRO A 117 -19.45 -14.03 -0.15
C PRO A 117 -20.08 -12.71 -0.66
N GLY A 118 -19.27 -11.84 -1.22
CA GLY A 118 -19.70 -10.52 -1.70
C GLY A 118 -19.61 -9.39 -0.66
N ALA A 119 -19.35 -9.68 0.63
CA ALA A 119 -19.15 -8.63 1.63
C ALA A 119 -17.91 -7.79 1.29
N THR A 120 -18.05 -6.47 1.34
CA THR A 120 -16.99 -5.52 0.96
C THR A 120 -16.70 -4.53 2.08
N GLN A 121 -15.41 -4.27 2.28
CA GLN A 121 -14.91 -3.14 3.05
C GLN A 121 -14.23 -2.17 2.09
N ARG A 122 -14.44 -0.87 2.27
CA ARG A 122 -13.75 0.17 1.51
C ARG A 122 -12.88 1.01 2.41
N PHE A 123 -11.64 1.21 1.99
CA PHE A 123 -10.68 2.14 2.58
C PHE A 123 -10.41 3.24 1.56
N SER A 124 -10.64 4.50 1.92
CA SER A 124 -10.43 5.64 1.03
C SER A 124 -9.34 6.55 1.59
N LEU A 125 -8.33 6.81 0.78
CA LEU A 125 -7.20 7.69 1.06
C LEU A 125 -7.40 8.99 0.29
N ALA A 126 -7.70 10.09 0.97
CA ALA A 126 -7.90 11.40 0.37
C ALA A 126 -6.64 12.29 0.48
N GLY A 127 -6.66 13.44 -0.18
CA GLY A 127 -5.54 14.41 -0.13
C GLY A 127 -4.34 14.02 -0.99
N LEU A 128 -4.51 13.13 -1.95
CA LEU A 128 -3.45 12.78 -2.91
C LEU A 128 -3.23 13.92 -3.91
N THR A 129 -2.01 14.05 -4.38
CA THR A 129 -1.66 14.99 -5.45
C THR A 129 -1.71 14.27 -6.80
N VAL A 130 -2.52 14.78 -7.72
CA VAL A 130 -2.61 14.24 -9.08
C VAL A 130 -1.25 14.34 -9.78
N GLY A 131 -0.87 13.29 -10.50
CA GLY A 131 0.41 13.18 -11.19
C GLY A 131 1.56 12.66 -10.30
N THR A 132 1.37 12.54 -9.00
CA THR A 132 2.39 12.01 -8.08
C THR A 132 2.37 10.49 -8.07
N ILE A 133 3.56 9.88 -8.00
CA ILE A 133 3.72 8.43 -7.87
C ILE A 133 3.63 8.05 -6.40
N TYR A 134 2.84 7.03 -6.11
CA TYR A 134 2.67 6.47 -4.77
C TYR A 134 2.94 4.97 -4.75
N ASP A 135 3.41 4.48 -3.60
CA ASP A 135 3.38 3.07 -3.18
C ASP A 135 2.40 2.94 -2.01
N THR A 136 1.27 2.28 -2.25
CA THR A 136 0.32 1.92 -1.18
C THR A 136 0.57 0.48 -0.77
N ARG A 137 0.81 0.24 0.52
CA ARG A 137 1.06 -1.09 1.08
C ARG A 137 -0.02 -1.47 2.08
N LEU A 138 -0.59 -2.65 1.89
CA LEU A 138 -1.44 -3.31 2.87
C LEU A 138 -0.61 -4.38 3.56
N TYR A 139 -0.41 -4.25 4.88
CA TYR A 139 0.30 -5.23 5.70
C TYR A 139 -0.67 -6.32 6.10
N ILE A 140 -0.32 -7.56 5.79
CA ILE A 140 -1.20 -8.72 5.89
C ILE A 140 -0.49 -9.82 6.67
N ARG A 141 -1.21 -10.49 7.55
CA ARG A 141 -0.83 -11.76 8.14
C ARG A 141 -2.03 -12.69 8.21
N MET A 142 -1.77 -13.95 8.38
CA MET A 142 -2.79 -14.94 8.64
C MET A 142 -3.44 -14.71 10.01
N TRP A 143 -4.75 -14.84 10.07
CA TRP A 143 -5.49 -14.74 11.32
C TRP A 143 -5.20 -15.91 12.25
N ASP A 144 -5.35 -17.13 11.72
CA ASP A 144 -5.15 -18.38 12.48
C ASP A 144 -4.15 -19.28 11.74
N PRO A 145 -3.02 -19.63 12.36
CA PRO A 145 -2.01 -20.50 11.75
C PRO A 145 -2.53 -21.88 11.32
N GLY A 146 -3.54 -22.40 12.00
CA GLY A 146 -4.16 -23.68 11.68
C GLY A 146 -5.38 -23.60 10.76
N GLY A 147 -5.84 -22.38 10.49
CA GLY A 147 -7.08 -22.15 9.76
C GLY A 147 -6.96 -22.21 8.23
N SER A 148 -8.10 -22.10 7.58
CA SER A 148 -8.18 -21.87 6.14
C SER A 148 -7.72 -20.44 5.80
N GLY A 149 -7.09 -20.24 4.65
CA GLY A 149 -6.81 -18.90 4.14
C GLY A 149 -8.12 -18.12 3.94
N ARG A 150 -7.99 -16.79 3.95
CA ARG A 150 -9.11 -15.87 3.72
C ARG A 150 -8.90 -15.22 2.37
N PRO A 151 -9.49 -15.77 1.28
CA PRO A 151 -9.34 -15.18 -0.04
C PRO A 151 -10.06 -13.85 -0.09
N ILE A 152 -9.39 -12.82 -0.61
CA ILE A 152 -9.95 -11.48 -0.79
C ILE A 152 -9.65 -11.01 -2.21
N ASP A 153 -10.66 -10.43 -2.85
CA ASP A 153 -10.52 -9.67 -4.07
C ASP A 153 -10.28 -8.20 -3.71
N PHE A 154 -9.14 -7.67 -4.14
CA PHE A 154 -8.85 -6.24 -3.98
C PHE A 154 -9.08 -5.50 -5.29
N LYS A 155 -9.73 -4.33 -5.18
CA LYS A 155 -9.90 -3.39 -6.28
C LYS A 155 -9.43 -2.01 -5.82
N PHE A 156 -8.48 -1.44 -6.56
CA PHE A 156 -7.91 -0.12 -6.33
C PHE A 156 -8.40 0.82 -7.43
N THR A 157 -9.01 1.94 -7.05
CA THR A 157 -9.59 2.92 -7.98
C THR A 157 -9.10 4.32 -7.67
N HIS A 158 -8.54 5.01 -8.67
CA HIS A 158 -8.16 6.42 -8.58
C HIS A 158 -8.51 7.13 -9.90
N GLY A 159 -9.46 8.03 -9.85
CA GLY A 159 -10.00 8.68 -11.06
C GLY A 159 -10.67 7.67 -11.99
N SER A 160 -10.21 7.62 -13.24
CA SER A 160 -10.74 6.70 -14.25
C SER A 160 -10.03 5.34 -14.27
N GLU A 161 -8.95 5.17 -13.52
CA GLU A 161 -8.19 3.92 -13.49
C GLU A 161 -8.69 2.99 -12.38
N THR A 162 -8.84 1.72 -12.73
CA THR A 162 -9.19 0.65 -11.79
C THR A 162 -8.31 -0.56 -12.07
N ASN A 163 -7.65 -1.05 -11.02
CA ASN A 163 -6.81 -2.24 -11.06
C ASN A 163 -7.27 -3.23 -9.97
N SER A 164 -7.19 -4.53 -10.26
CA SER A 164 -7.68 -5.56 -9.34
C SER A 164 -6.70 -6.72 -9.24
N ILE A 165 -6.69 -7.34 -8.06
CA ILE A 165 -6.06 -8.63 -7.81
C ILE A 165 -7.08 -9.52 -7.09
N SER A 166 -7.31 -10.72 -7.60
CA SER A 166 -8.36 -11.61 -7.09
C SER A 166 -7.79 -12.78 -6.32
N GLY A 167 -8.55 -13.22 -5.32
CA GLY A 167 -8.25 -14.42 -4.54
C GLY A 167 -6.97 -14.36 -3.75
N LEU A 168 -6.50 -13.16 -3.34
CA LEU A 168 -5.33 -13.04 -2.49
C LEU A 168 -5.66 -13.58 -1.09
N GLU A 169 -4.97 -14.64 -0.70
CA GLU A 169 -5.12 -15.20 0.64
C GLU A 169 -4.19 -14.53 1.65
N ASP A 170 -4.61 -14.50 2.91
CA ASP A 170 -3.79 -14.00 4.03
C ASP A 170 -2.67 -14.97 4.46
N ARG A 171 -2.50 -16.09 3.76
CA ARG A 171 -1.49 -17.13 4.00
C ARG A 171 -0.20 -16.86 3.25
N PRO A 172 0.87 -16.38 3.91
CA PRO A 172 2.15 -16.14 3.23
C PRO A 172 2.71 -17.37 2.54
N GLY A 173 2.58 -18.54 3.16
CA GLY A 173 3.08 -19.80 2.60
C GLY A 173 2.41 -20.19 1.30
N THR A 174 1.11 -19.95 1.17
CA THR A 174 0.36 -20.21 -0.06
C THR A 174 0.69 -19.19 -1.15
N VAL A 175 0.66 -17.91 -0.78
CA VAL A 175 0.85 -16.79 -1.73
C VAL A 175 2.29 -16.70 -2.23
N LEU A 176 3.27 -16.93 -1.33
CA LEU A 176 4.69 -16.75 -1.63
C LEU A 176 5.42 -18.07 -1.92
N GLY A 177 4.73 -19.20 -1.81
CA GLY A 177 5.33 -20.52 -2.02
C GLY A 177 6.37 -20.92 -0.97
N THR A 178 6.38 -20.26 0.20
CA THR A 178 7.40 -20.48 1.24
C THR A 178 7.09 -21.65 2.16
N GLY A 179 5.85 -22.15 2.16
CA GLY A 179 5.40 -23.19 3.07
C GLY A 179 5.25 -22.75 4.54
N ASN A 180 5.53 -21.49 4.86
CA ASN A 180 5.44 -20.93 6.20
C ASN A 180 4.22 -20.03 6.34
N ASN A 181 3.19 -20.51 7.02
CA ASN A 181 1.91 -19.83 7.20
C ASN A 181 1.91 -18.78 8.32
N HIS A 182 3.02 -18.61 9.05
CA HIS A 182 3.08 -17.72 10.19
C HIS A 182 3.71 -16.36 9.89
N GLN A 183 4.30 -16.20 8.73
CA GLN A 183 4.95 -14.97 8.34
C GLN A 183 3.93 -13.96 7.79
N ALA A 184 4.25 -12.68 7.96
CA ALA A 184 3.53 -11.60 7.34
C ALA A 184 4.13 -11.22 5.97
N PHE A 185 3.37 -10.51 5.18
CA PHE A 185 3.80 -9.88 3.95
C PHE A 185 3.03 -8.58 3.73
N TYR A 186 3.37 -7.80 2.71
CA TYR A 186 2.52 -6.73 2.24
C TYR A 186 2.17 -6.90 0.77
N LEU A 187 0.95 -6.51 0.42
CA LEU A 187 0.54 -6.20 -0.94
C LEU A 187 0.92 -4.75 -1.22
N ASN A 188 1.74 -4.51 -2.24
CA ASN A 188 2.07 -3.17 -2.73
C ASN A 188 1.31 -2.87 -4.01
N TYR A 189 0.71 -1.69 -4.08
CA TYR A 189 0.14 -1.10 -5.28
C TYR A 189 0.89 0.19 -5.60
N ARG A 190 1.66 0.18 -6.70
CA ARG A 190 2.35 1.37 -7.22
C ARG A 190 1.53 1.98 -8.33
N PHE A 191 1.27 3.29 -8.25
CA PHE A 191 0.46 4.01 -9.22
C PHE A 191 0.85 5.48 -9.33
N THR A 192 0.53 6.10 -10.48
CA THR A 192 0.52 7.56 -10.63
C THR A 192 -0.91 8.04 -10.40
N SER A 193 -1.13 8.89 -9.40
CA SER A 193 -2.48 9.29 -9.02
C SER A 193 -3.17 10.11 -10.11
N LEU A 194 -4.38 9.69 -10.52
CA LEU A 194 -5.25 10.40 -11.45
C LEU A 194 -6.36 11.21 -10.74
N ALA A 195 -6.45 11.09 -9.42
CA ALA A 195 -7.44 11.77 -8.58
C ALA A 195 -6.83 12.15 -7.24
N THR A 196 -7.54 12.96 -6.46
CA THR A 196 -7.15 13.31 -5.10
C THR A 196 -7.52 12.22 -4.08
N THR A 197 -8.08 11.09 -4.54
CA THR A 197 -8.51 9.96 -3.69
C THR A 197 -8.09 8.65 -4.34
N LEU A 198 -7.66 7.69 -3.52
CA LEU A 198 -7.53 6.28 -3.83
C LEU A 198 -8.57 5.51 -3.01
N ASP A 199 -9.45 4.78 -3.67
CA ASP A 199 -10.39 3.84 -3.05
C ASP A 199 -9.85 2.41 -3.17
N ILE A 200 -9.87 1.68 -2.07
CA ILE A 200 -9.45 0.27 -1.97
C ILE A 200 -10.64 -0.53 -1.48
N ASP A 201 -11.24 -1.31 -2.35
CA ASP A 201 -12.27 -2.28 -1.99
C ASP A 201 -11.63 -3.63 -1.69
N ALA A 202 -11.92 -4.19 -0.52
CA ALA A 202 -11.55 -5.54 -0.10
C ALA A 202 -12.84 -6.36 0.00
N THR A 203 -13.05 -7.27 -0.95
CA THR A 203 -14.29 -8.04 -1.11
C THR A 203 -14.04 -9.53 -0.90
N VAL A 204 -14.89 -10.19 -0.11
CA VAL A 204 -14.91 -11.66 -0.03
C VAL A 204 -15.39 -12.20 -1.38
N PRO A 205 -14.63 -13.06 -2.10
CA PRO A 205 -15.03 -13.55 -3.40
C PRO A 205 -16.39 -14.25 -3.36
N ALA A 206 -17.20 -14.08 -4.41
CA ALA A 206 -18.49 -14.72 -4.51
C ALA A 206 -18.41 -16.26 -4.48
N ALA A 207 -17.28 -16.83 -4.90
CA ALA A 207 -17.01 -18.26 -4.88
C ALA A 207 -16.42 -18.76 -3.55
N ALA A 208 -16.17 -17.86 -2.58
CA ALA A 208 -15.68 -18.28 -1.29
C ALA A 208 -16.71 -19.11 -0.52
N ALA A 209 -16.23 -20.01 0.33
CA ALA A 209 -17.13 -20.75 1.21
C ALA A 209 -17.79 -19.79 2.23
N ALA A 210 -19.02 -20.11 2.64
CA ALA A 210 -19.68 -19.38 3.72
C ALA A 210 -18.79 -19.41 4.97
N GLY A 211 -18.62 -18.25 5.63
CA GLY A 211 -17.78 -18.15 6.80
C GLY A 211 -16.27 -18.01 6.52
N SER A 212 -15.85 -17.79 5.25
CA SER A 212 -14.43 -17.55 4.91
C SER A 212 -13.83 -16.33 5.61
N GLY A 213 -14.67 -15.43 6.15
CA GLY A 213 -14.23 -14.26 6.89
C GLY A 213 -13.93 -13.05 6.01
N SER A 214 -14.03 -11.87 6.60
CA SER A 214 -13.71 -10.61 5.93
C SER A 214 -12.19 -10.35 5.96
N PHE A 215 -11.76 -9.37 5.16
CA PHE A 215 -10.37 -8.88 5.22
C PHE A 215 -10.06 -8.30 6.60
N HIS A 216 -8.91 -8.67 7.13
CA HIS A 216 -8.34 -8.09 8.34
C HIS A 216 -7.31 -7.03 7.94
N MET A 217 -7.65 -5.75 8.13
CA MET A 217 -6.72 -4.66 7.88
C MET A 217 -5.86 -4.44 9.13
N PHE A 218 -4.62 -4.94 9.10
CA PHE A 218 -3.64 -4.77 10.17
C PHE A 218 -2.93 -3.43 10.08
N GLY A 219 -2.52 -3.04 8.88
CA GLY A 219 -1.87 -1.77 8.64
C GLY A 219 -1.87 -1.38 7.18
N LEU A 220 -1.82 -0.08 6.94
CA LEU A 220 -1.73 0.52 5.63
C LEU A 220 -0.71 1.65 5.66
N SER A 221 0.13 1.75 4.64
CA SER A 221 0.93 2.94 4.38
C SER A 221 0.77 3.40 2.94
N ASN A 222 0.78 4.71 2.71
CA ASN A 222 0.84 5.30 1.38
C ASN A 222 2.02 6.26 1.31
N GLN A 223 3.05 5.86 0.58
CA GLN A 223 4.32 6.56 0.45
C GLN A 223 4.39 7.34 -0.85
N VAL A 224 4.85 8.59 -0.80
CA VAL A 224 5.23 9.36 -1.98
C VAL A 224 6.55 8.81 -2.53
N ILE A 225 6.59 8.49 -3.81
CA ILE A 225 7.82 8.11 -4.49
C ILE A 225 8.36 9.34 -5.22
N PRO A 226 9.54 9.86 -4.83
CA PRO A 226 10.14 10.98 -5.52
C PRO A 226 10.39 10.62 -6.99
N GLU A 227 9.99 11.49 -7.89
CA GLU A 227 10.41 11.35 -9.29
C GLU A 227 11.93 11.46 -9.37
N PRO A 228 12.61 10.61 -10.17
CA PRO A 228 14.01 10.84 -10.47
C PRO A 228 14.13 12.24 -11.08
N SER A 229 14.79 13.15 -10.35
CA SER A 229 14.86 14.54 -10.73
C SER A 229 15.42 14.67 -12.15
N SER A 230 14.57 14.96 -13.11
CA SER A 230 14.93 15.26 -14.51
C SER A 230 15.96 16.39 -14.62
N LEU A 231 16.08 17.22 -13.58
CA LEU A 231 17.15 18.21 -13.42
C LEU A 231 18.55 17.58 -13.40
N THR A 232 18.74 16.41 -12.77
CA THR A 232 20.05 15.74 -12.70
C THR A 232 20.45 15.22 -14.08
N LEU A 233 19.49 14.75 -14.88
CA LEU A 233 19.74 14.29 -16.24
C LEU A 233 20.02 15.45 -17.20
N ALA A 234 19.31 16.57 -17.04
CA ALA A 234 19.53 17.79 -17.85
C ALA A 234 20.90 18.42 -17.57
N LEU A 235 21.34 18.47 -16.30
CA LEU A 235 22.68 18.92 -15.90
C LEU A 235 23.78 17.99 -16.43
N ALA A 236 23.58 16.68 -16.38
CA ALA A 236 24.55 15.73 -16.94
C ALA A 236 24.67 15.86 -18.46
N LEU A 237 23.58 16.03 -19.18
CA LEU A 237 23.58 16.26 -20.63
C LEU A 237 24.15 17.64 -21.02
N GLY A 238 23.88 18.67 -20.21
CA GLY A 238 24.42 20.02 -20.38
C GLY A 238 25.93 20.07 -20.24
N LEU A 239 26.53 19.36 -19.29
CA LEU A 239 27.97 19.27 -19.07
C LEU A 239 28.69 18.52 -20.20
N ILE A 240 28.05 17.49 -20.80
CA ILE A 240 28.59 16.79 -21.97
C ILE A 240 28.60 17.66 -23.23
N GLY A 241 27.58 18.56 -23.37
CA GLY A 241 27.48 19.50 -24.49
C GLY A 241 28.55 20.59 -24.49
N ILE A 242 28.96 21.06 -23.30
CA ILE A 242 29.96 22.13 -23.17
C ILE A 242 31.39 21.62 -23.43
N GLY A 243 31.67 20.34 -23.09
CA GLY A 243 33.00 19.73 -23.32
C GLY A 243 33.36 19.51 -24.79
N ARG A 244 32.39 19.51 -25.70
CA ARG A 244 32.61 19.26 -27.14
C ARG A 244 32.90 20.50 -27.99
N ARG A 245 32.82 21.72 -27.42
CA ARG A 245 33.05 22.98 -28.17
C ARG A 245 34.46 23.56 -28.06
N ARG A 246 35.40 22.83 -27.43
CA ARG A 246 36.81 23.26 -27.40
C ARG A 246 37.70 22.23 -28.12
N ARG A 247 37.59 22.17 -29.43
CA ARG A 247 38.67 21.74 -30.32
C ARG A 247 38.48 22.43 -31.68
#